data_77ff4198316161da5747982fbbf5637d
#
_entry.id   77ff4198316161da5747982fbbf5637d
#
_cell.length_a   1.000
_cell.length_b   1.000
_cell.length_c   1.000
_cell.angle_alpha   90.00
_cell.angle_beta   90.00
_cell.angle_gamma   90.00
#
_symmetry.space_group_name_H-M   'P 1'
#
loop_
_entity.id
_entity.type
_entity.pdbx_description
1 polymer ?
#
loop_
_entity_poly.entity_id
_entity_poly.type
_entity_poly.pdbx_seq_one_letter_code
_entity_poly.pdbx_strand_id
1 'polypeptide(L)' 'MKYDVVIPVSYKDVAILKKNIRYIRHNLIGVETIYVLLNADLFVRFSNDFLHNYKVTLIDENSMLEGLDFVR' A
#
# COMPACT_ATOMS: atom_id res chain seq x y z
N MET A 1 11.19 -13.42 11.54
CA MET A 1 11.23 -13.29 10.09
C MET A 1 10.50 -12.04 9.64
N LYS A 2 11.08 -11.33 8.69
CA LYS A 2 10.49 -10.09 8.18
C LYS A 2 9.96 -10.29 6.77
N TYR A 3 8.88 -9.61 6.45
CA TYR A 3 8.30 -9.73 5.13
C TYR A 3 7.55 -8.45 4.78
N ASP A 4 7.32 -8.27 3.49
CA ASP A 4 6.58 -7.13 2.98
C ASP A 4 5.17 -7.56 2.60
N VAL A 5 4.25 -6.61 2.72
CA VAL A 5 2.85 -6.85 2.35
C VAL A 5 2.54 -5.99 1.13
N VAL A 6 1.91 -6.57 0.12
CA VAL A 6 1.50 -5.84 -1.07
C VAL A 6 -0.02 -5.84 -1.13
N ILE A 7 -0.61 -4.66 -1.21
CA ILE A 7 -2.06 -4.51 -1.22
C ILE A 7 -2.49 -3.82 -2.52
N PRO A 8 -3.15 -4.52 -3.41
CA PRO A 8 -3.78 -3.87 -4.57
C PRO A 8 -5.07 -3.19 -4.12
N VAL A 9 -5.34 -2.00 -4.61
CA VAL A 9 -6.45 -1.21 -4.11
C VAL A 9 -7.34 -0.74 -5.23
N SER A 10 -8.63 -0.96 -5.06
CA SER A 10 -9.63 -0.32 -5.87
C SER A 10 -9.76 1.13 -5.40
N TYR A 11 -9.91 2.05 -6.34
CA TYR A 11 -9.90 3.46 -6.02
C TYR A 11 -11.02 3.90 -5.07
N LYS A 12 -12.02 3.10 -4.90
CA LYS A 12 -13.18 3.50 -4.09
C LYS A 12 -12.96 3.37 -2.59
N ASP A 13 -11.97 2.61 -2.18
CA ASP A 13 -11.92 2.14 -0.80
C ASP A 13 -10.76 2.68 0.00
N VAL A 14 -10.40 3.94 -0.23
CA VAL A 14 -9.23 4.50 0.46
C VAL A 14 -9.43 4.50 1.98
N ALA A 15 -10.63 4.83 2.45
CA ALA A 15 -10.89 4.85 3.89
C ALA A 15 -10.75 3.46 4.50
N ILE A 16 -11.29 2.47 3.82
CA ILE A 16 -11.18 1.09 4.28
C ILE A 16 -9.75 0.63 4.23
N LEU A 17 -9.03 1.03 3.18
CA LEU A 17 -7.63 0.70 3.05
C LEU A 17 -6.81 1.22 4.23
N LYS A 18 -7.03 2.47 4.60
CA LYS A 18 -6.29 3.05 5.72
C LYS A 18 -6.57 2.28 7.01
N LYS A 19 -7.80 1.86 7.20
CA LYS A 19 -8.17 1.07 8.35
C LYS A 19 -7.45 -0.27 8.33
N ASN A 20 -7.40 -0.91 7.17
CA ASN A 20 -6.73 -2.18 7.03
C ASN A 20 -5.22 -2.06 7.26
N ILE A 21 -4.63 -0.98 6.80
CA ILE A 21 -3.20 -0.75 7.01
C ILE A 21 -2.91 -0.66 8.51
N ARG A 22 -3.73 0.09 9.24
CA ARG A 22 -3.54 0.18 10.68
C ARG A 22 -3.68 -1.16 11.35
N TYR A 23 -4.65 -1.96 10.90
CA TYR A 23 -4.86 -3.29 11.44
C TYR A 23 -3.62 -4.18 11.20
N ILE A 24 -3.12 -4.16 9.97
CA ILE A 24 -1.96 -4.96 9.61
C ILE A 24 -0.77 -4.59 10.46
N ARG A 25 -0.51 -3.29 10.58
CA ARG A 25 0.67 -2.84 11.33
C ARG A 25 0.56 -3.14 12.80
N HIS A 26 -0.66 -3.15 13.32
CA HIS A 26 -0.89 -3.37 14.73
C HIS A 26 -0.90 -4.86 15.10
N ASN A 27 -1.40 -5.69 14.21
CA ASN A 27 -1.66 -7.09 14.56
C ASN A 27 -0.71 -8.11 13.96
N LEU A 28 -0.08 -7.79 12.82
CA LEU A 28 0.82 -8.73 12.18
C LEU A 28 2.25 -8.47 12.60
N ILE A 29 2.94 -9.52 12.97
CA ILE A 29 4.33 -9.43 13.41
C ILE A 29 5.24 -9.71 12.22
N GLY A 30 6.31 -8.92 12.12
CA GLY A 30 7.30 -9.16 11.09
C GLY A 30 7.08 -8.41 9.79
N VAL A 31 6.03 -7.60 9.72
CA VAL A 31 5.80 -6.80 8.52
C VAL A 31 6.80 -5.66 8.49
N GLU A 32 7.59 -5.59 7.42
CA GLU A 32 8.59 -4.55 7.28
C GLU A 32 8.04 -3.36 6.54
N THR A 33 7.57 -3.57 5.33
CA THR A 33 7.02 -2.50 4.51
C THR A 33 5.67 -2.93 3.95
N ILE A 34 4.74 -1.99 3.90
CA ILE A 34 3.45 -2.21 3.28
C ILE A 34 3.45 -1.45 1.96
N TYR A 35 3.38 -2.18 0.87
CA TYR A 35 3.31 -1.59 -0.47
C TYR A 35 1.86 -1.55 -0.91
N VAL A 36 1.42 -0.37 -1.34
CA VAL A 36 0.04 -0.20 -1.79
C VAL A 36 0.05 0.17 -3.25
N LEU A 37 -0.59 -0.66 -4.07
CA LEU A 37 -0.71 -0.43 -5.50
C LEU A 37 -2.02 0.29 -5.76
N LEU A 38 -1.94 1.51 -6.25
CA LEU A 38 -3.15 2.27 -6.49
C LEU A 38 -2.87 3.31 -7.57
N ASN A 39 -3.94 3.92 -8.06
CA ASN A 39 -3.82 4.97 -9.06
C ASN A 39 -3.14 6.19 -8.44
N ALA A 40 -2.23 6.80 -9.19
CA ALA A 40 -1.48 7.95 -8.68
C ALA A 40 -2.38 9.10 -8.24
N ASP A 41 -3.55 9.22 -8.82
CA ASP A 41 -4.49 10.27 -8.43
C ASP A 41 -4.91 10.15 -6.97
N LEU A 42 -4.79 8.97 -6.39
CA LEU A 42 -5.18 8.73 -5.03
C LEU A 42 -4.07 9.00 -4.03
N PHE A 43 -2.86 9.28 -4.52
CA PHE A 43 -1.72 9.53 -3.63
C PHE A 43 -2.01 10.70 -2.69
N VAL A 44 -2.74 11.70 -3.19
CA VAL A 44 -3.03 12.89 -2.39
C VAL A 44 -3.91 12.58 -1.18
N ARG A 45 -4.56 11.43 -1.19
CA ARG A 45 -5.41 11.03 -0.08
C ARG A 45 -4.63 10.52 1.12
N PHE A 46 -3.32 10.36 0.96
CA PHE A 46 -2.47 9.85 2.02
C PHE A 46 -1.51 10.95 2.44
N SER A 47 -1.52 11.28 3.72
CA SER A 47 -0.58 12.26 4.23
C SER A 47 0.80 11.62 4.40
N ASN A 48 1.84 12.45 4.36
CA ASN A 48 3.18 11.96 4.59
C ASN A 48 3.32 11.36 5.98
N ASP A 49 2.62 11.94 6.95
CA ASP A 49 2.67 11.42 8.31
C ASP A 49 2.10 10.01 8.37
N PHE A 50 0.99 9.77 7.68
CA PHE A 50 0.39 8.45 7.66
C PHE A 50 1.36 7.43 7.05
N LEU A 51 1.95 7.78 5.92
CA LEU A 51 2.87 6.87 5.23
C LEU A 51 4.09 6.58 6.09
N HIS A 52 4.59 7.59 6.75
CA HIS A 52 5.76 7.42 7.60
C HIS A 52 5.44 6.59 8.83
N ASN A 53 4.32 6.90 9.49
CA ASN A 53 3.97 6.23 10.74
C ASN A 53 3.70 4.75 10.56
N TYR A 54 3.14 4.37 9.42
CA TYR A 54 2.80 2.98 9.18
C TYR A 54 3.73 2.30 8.19
N LYS A 55 4.80 2.98 7.79
CA LYS A 55 5.80 2.44 6.87
C LYS A 55 5.15 1.92 5.60
N VAL A 56 4.39 2.81 4.97
CA VAL A 56 3.66 2.49 3.75
C VAL A 56 4.34 3.15 2.57
N THR A 57 4.49 2.41 1.49
CA THR A 57 5.02 2.92 0.23
C THR A 57 3.94 2.81 -0.83
N LEU A 58 3.59 3.93 -1.44
CA LEU A 58 2.59 3.96 -2.50
C LEU A 58 3.26 3.70 -3.83
N ILE A 59 2.64 2.85 -4.65
CA ILE A 59 3.16 2.52 -5.97
C ILE A 59 2.07 2.77 -6.99
N ASP A 60 2.43 3.51 -8.05
CA ASP A 60 1.51 3.74 -9.14
C ASP A 60 1.26 2.42 -9.87
N GLU A 61 0.02 1.98 -9.88
CA GLU A 61 -0.31 0.69 -10.49
C GLU A 61 0.04 0.65 -11.96
N ASN A 62 -0.05 1.77 -12.66
CA ASN A 62 0.29 1.81 -14.07
C ASN A 62 1.78 1.60 -14.30
N SER A 63 2.58 2.20 -13.45
CA SER A 63 4.03 2.04 -13.52
C SER A 63 4.43 0.60 -13.21
N MET A 64 3.77 0.01 -12.23
CA MET A 64 4.04 -1.36 -11.86
C MET A 64 3.69 -2.31 -12.99
N LEU A 65 2.56 -2.08 -13.65
CA LEU A 65 2.15 -2.95 -14.75
C LEU A 65 3.10 -2.86 -15.94
N GLU A 66 3.65 -1.69 -16.18
CA GLU A 66 4.60 -1.53 -17.25
C GLU A 66 5.89 -2.27 -16.98
N GLY A 67 6.32 -2.23 -15.73
CA GLY A 67 7.59 -2.82 -15.38
C GLY A 67 7.53 -4.31 -15.13
N LEU A 68 6.34 -4.82 -14.87
CA LEU A 68 6.19 -6.20 -14.44
C LEU A 68 5.10 -6.88 -15.24
N ASP A 69 5.41 -7.39 -16.39
CA ASP A 69 4.38 -8.08 -17.14
C ASP A 69 4.46 -9.58 -16.95
N PHE A 70 4.94 -9.99 -15.82
CA PHE A 70 5.05 -11.39 -15.49
C PHE A 70 3.77 -11.96 -14.92
N VAL A 71 2.82 -11.14 -14.65
CA VAL A 71 1.69 -11.52 -13.83
C VAL A 71 0.64 -12.27 -14.61
N ARG A 72 0.90 -12.82 -15.63
CA ARG A 72 -0.17 -13.44 -16.42
C ARG A 72 -0.26 -14.93 -16.25
#